data_0ebf32ddd9bc215245316500ff0d067d
#
_entry.id   0ebf32ddd9bc215245316500ff0d067d
#
_cell.length_a   1.000
_cell.length_b   1.000
_cell.length_c   1.000
_cell.angle_alpha   90.00
_cell.angle_beta   90.00
_cell.angle_gamma   90.00
#
_symmetry.space_group_name_H-M   'P 1'
#
loop_
_entity.id
_entity.type
_entity.pdbx_description
1 polymer ?
#
loop_
_entity_poly.entity_id
_entity_poly.type
_entity_poly.pdbx_seq_one_letter_code
_entity_poly.pdbx_strand_id
1 'polypeptide(L)'
;MTTPVQSYLEDLHARLAQDDSGTVADYIPELALADPSSFGIALATVDSAIYEVGDTRLPFTIQSISKPLTFALALESRGEMVRERVGVEPTGEAFNAIALDPLNPLVNAGAILTRSLLGPDPDGSLLRGYSAFAGRDLLIDDRIRESESRTAYRNRAISHLLRGAGRFAGEPDEIVEDYIVQCSVLVDCRDLAVIAATLAAGGRNPVTGRRVASPDTVRDVLSVMATAGMYDAAGDWLYDVGLPAKSGVAGGVIAVVPGQLGIGVFSPPLDDQGNSVRGVRVCEELSHSLDLHMFKHAHRGPSPVRRTFTLAELTSKRQRDPAVAAQIAREGARARAFELQGDLGFAEAEQVTRAVLETPAEFVVLDLRRVRNIHESAIALLAGLADRISALSAAPRELARVMSAQPFDELDRALEFLEDRLTGDTAAPALVRLADHPVLRGISADDLALLEGLLEHRFFAAGDYLLRAGEAVGELLLITSGVVSETVELASGDVRRVATLTAGMTIGELALLTGGPRIGDARADTEVECHALPADALAGLHELDAHLRAILLRNLLEIVAARSARTRQDLTTLVD
;
A
#
# COMPACT_ATOMS: atom_id res chain seq x y z
N MET A 1 1.37 -15.45 -10.35
CA MET A 1 2.17 -15.52 -9.11
C MET A 1 1.21 -15.31 -7.95
N THR A 2 1.26 -16.16 -6.94
CA THR A 2 0.48 -15.99 -5.72
C THR A 2 1.02 -14.77 -4.96
N THR A 3 0.16 -13.91 -4.44
CA THR A 3 0.61 -12.76 -3.64
C THR A 3 1.09 -13.24 -2.26
N PRO A 4 2.00 -12.52 -1.58
CA PRO A 4 2.39 -12.87 -0.20
C PRO A 4 1.20 -12.97 0.77
N VAL A 5 0.17 -12.12 0.60
CA VAL A 5 -1.08 -12.19 1.39
C VAL A 5 -1.81 -13.49 1.12
N GLN A 6 -1.95 -13.88 -0.15
CA GLN A 6 -2.61 -15.12 -0.52
C GLN A 6 -1.88 -16.35 0.05
N SER A 7 -0.55 -16.40 -0.07
CA SER A 7 0.27 -17.49 0.49
C SER A 7 0.14 -17.55 2.02
N TYR A 8 0.14 -16.41 2.70
CA TYR A 8 -0.08 -16.37 4.14
C TYR A 8 -1.46 -16.93 4.54
N LEU A 9 -2.52 -16.58 3.80
CA LEU A 9 -3.87 -17.10 4.07
C LEU A 9 -3.96 -18.60 3.82
N GLU A 10 -3.30 -19.12 2.77
CA GLU A 10 -3.24 -20.55 2.47
C GLU A 10 -2.57 -21.33 3.62
N ASP A 11 -1.44 -20.82 4.13
CA ASP A 11 -0.75 -21.43 5.28
C ASP A 11 -1.60 -21.37 6.57
N LEU A 12 -2.25 -20.24 6.83
CA LEU A 12 -3.15 -20.05 7.98
C LEU A 12 -4.32 -21.02 7.92
N HIS A 13 -4.98 -21.11 6.75
CA HIS A 13 -6.09 -22.02 6.53
C HIS A 13 -5.65 -23.49 6.74
N ALA A 14 -4.52 -23.90 6.15
CA ALA A 14 -4.02 -25.27 6.28
C ALA A 14 -3.72 -25.67 7.73
N ARG A 15 -3.19 -24.74 8.55
CA ARG A 15 -2.93 -24.96 9.97
C ARG A 15 -4.21 -25.08 10.78
N LEU A 16 -5.16 -24.15 10.59
CA LEU A 16 -6.39 -24.10 11.37
C LEU A 16 -7.45 -25.10 10.93
N ALA A 17 -7.38 -25.62 9.70
CA ALA A 17 -8.23 -26.71 9.24
C ALA A 17 -8.08 -28.01 10.06
N GLN A 18 -6.96 -28.15 10.79
CA GLN A 18 -6.72 -29.30 11.67
C GLN A 18 -7.51 -29.23 12.99
N ASP A 19 -8.08 -28.09 13.31
CA ASP A 19 -8.88 -27.91 14.52
C ASP A 19 -10.30 -28.43 14.31
N ASP A 20 -10.62 -29.51 14.95
CA ASP A 20 -11.93 -30.19 14.91
C ASP A 20 -12.77 -29.92 16.19
N SER A 21 -12.35 -28.97 17.03
CA SER A 21 -13.06 -28.59 18.24
C SER A 21 -14.35 -27.80 17.95
N GLY A 22 -15.25 -27.79 18.92
CA GLY A 22 -16.56 -27.16 18.81
C GLY A 22 -17.64 -28.09 18.28
N THR A 23 -18.88 -27.58 18.23
CA THR A 23 -20.07 -28.31 17.76
C THR A 23 -20.89 -27.46 16.82
N VAL A 24 -21.50 -28.10 15.83
CA VAL A 24 -22.43 -27.42 14.89
C VAL A 24 -23.71 -27.03 15.64
N ALA A 25 -24.29 -25.88 15.33
CA ALA A 25 -25.57 -25.43 15.93
C ALA A 25 -26.71 -26.41 15.58
N ASP A 26 -27.54 -26.75 16.55
CA ASP A 26 -28.62 -27.77 16.42
C ASP A 26 -30.03 -27.24 16.71
N TYR A 27 -30.17 -25.95 17.09
CA TYR A 27 -31.46 -25.38 17.44
C TYR A 27 -32.41 -25.15 16.24
N ILE A 28 -31.88 -25.13 15.02
CA ILE A 28 -32.60 -25.22 13.76
C ILE A 28 -32.13 -26.47 13.04
N PRO A 29 -33.03 -27.39 12.62
CA PRO A 29 -32.62 -28.66 11.99
C PRO A 29 -31.70 -28.50 10.78
N GLU A 30 -31.90 -27.44 10.01
CA GLU A 30 -31.11 -27.15 8.82
C GLU A 30 -29.65 -26.74 9.16
N LEU A 31 -29.43 -26.06 10.28
CA LEU A 31 -28.08 -25.73 10.74
C LEU A 31 -27.34 -26.97 11.22
N ALA A 32 -28.04 -27.93 11.83
CA ALA A 32 -27.45 -29.19 12.28
C ALA A 32 -26.94 -30.08 11.14
N LEU A 33 -27.33 -29.80 9.89
CA LEU A 33 -26.88 -30.50 8.69
C LEU A 33 -25.61 -29.88 8.08
N ALA A 34 -25.09 -28.80 8.64
CA ALA A 34 -23.88 -28.18 8.12
C ALA A 34 -22.66 -29.12 8.27
N ASP A 35 -21.83 -29.18 7.23
CA ASP A 35 -20.59 -29.96 7.27
C ASP A 35 -19.57 -29.30 8.22
N PRO A 36 -19.18 -29.96 9.33
CA PRO A 36 -18.24 -29.40 10.29
C PRO A 36 -16.83 -29.20 9.71
N SER A 37 -16.51 -29.84 8.59
CA SER A 37 -15.23 -29.67 7.91
C SER A 37 -15.15 -28.43 7.04
N SER A 38 -16.29 -27.80 6.71
CA SER A 38 -16.32 -26.57 5.91
C SER A 38 -15.54 -25.46 6.57
N PHE A 39 -14.65 -24.83 5.80
CA PHE A 39 -13.82 -23.74 6.28
C PHE A 39 -13.40 -22.80 5.15
N GLY A 40 -13.70 -21.52 5.28
CA GLY A 40 -13.31 -20.50 4.34
C GLY A 40 -12.88 -19.21 5.04
N ILE A 41 -11.86 -18.55 4.49
CA ILE A 41 -11.35 -17.24 4.93
C ILE A 41 -11.35 -16.31 3.73
N ALA A 42 -11.91 -15.11 3.89
CA ALA A 42 -11.86 -14.05 2.89
C ALA A 42 -11.43 -12.73 3.53
N LEU A 43 -10.57 -11.99 2.85
CA LEU A 43 -10.21 -10.60 3.16
C LEU A 43 -10.64 -9.71 2.00
N ALA A 44 -11.22 -8.55 2.30
CA ALA A 44 -11.52 -7.53 1.30
C ALA A 44 -10.95 -6.19 1.76
N THR A 45 -10.10 -5.56 0.96
CA THR A 45 -9.50 -4.26 1.28
C THR A 45 -10.46 -3.12 0.91
N VAL A 46 -10.27 -1.95 1.52
CA VAL A 46 -11.11 -0.76 1.23
C VAL A 46 -10.92 -0.23 -0.18
N ASP A 47 -9.88 -0.65 -0.89
CA ASP A 47 -9.56 -0.32 -2.28
C ASP A 47 -9.85 -1.49 -3.25
N SER A 48 -10.71 -2.43 -2.85
CA SER A 48 -11.32 -3.51 -3.65
C SER A 48 -10.50 -4.76 -3.94
N ALA A 49 -9.30 -4.94 -3.37
CA ALA A 49 -8.62 -6.22 -3.46
C ALA A 49 -9.32 -7.28 -2.58
N ILE A 50 -9.44 -8.52 -3.10
CA ILE A 50 -10.08 -9.63 -2.38
C ILE A 50 -9.15 -10.84 -2.43
N TYR A 51 -8.93 -11.44 -1.26
CA TYR A 51 -8.13 -12.65 -1.05
C TYR A 51 -9.02 -13.72 -0.45
N GLU A 52 -8.96 -14.93 -0.98
CA GLU A 52 -9.89 -16.00 -0.63
C GLU A 52 -9.15 -17.34 -0.53
N VAL A 53 -9.51 -18.15 0.49
CA VAL A 53 -8.99 -19.51 0.65
C VAL A 53 -10.05 -20.43 1.26
N GLY A 54 -10.12 -21.69 0.80
CA GLY A 54 -11.09 -22.69 1.25
C GLY A 54 -12.49 -22.46 0.72
N ASP A 55 -13.51 -22.79 1.51
CA ASP A 55 -14.93 -22.83 1.15
C ASP A 55 -15.61 -21.45 1.14
N THR A 56 -14.98 -20.47 0.50
CA THR A 56 -15.43 -19.07 0.55
C THR A 56 -16.72 -18.79 -0.22
N ARG A 57 -17.15 -19.73 -1.07
CA ARG A 57 -18.36 -19.59 -1.91
C ARG A 57 -19.52 -20.48 -1.48
N LEU A 58 -19.34 -21.23 -0.39
CA LEU A 58 -20.41 -22.05 0.15
C LEU A 58 -21.48 -21.12 0.78
N PRO A 59 -22.75 -21.20 0.33
CA PRO A 59 -23.80 -20.34 0.88
C PRO A 59 -24.26 -20.83 2.26
N PHE A 60 -24.48 -19.88 3.16
CA PHE A 60 -25.07 -20.11 4.49
C PHE A 60 -25.92 -18.92 4.91
N THR A 61 -26.77 -19.05 5.91
CA THR A 61 -27.59 -17.95 6.38
C THR A 61 -26.80 -17.00 7.27
N ILE A 62 -27.00 -15.68 7.07
CA ILE A 62 -26.27 -14.62 7.76
C ILE A 62 -26.48 -14.61 9.28
N GLN A 63 -27.62 -15.05 9.73
CA GLN A 63 -28.00 -15.13 11.15
C GLN A 63 -27.74 -13.79 11.88
N SER A 64 -27.12 -13.85 13.07
CA SER A 64 -26.87 -12.66 13.89
C SER A 64 -25.90 -11.64 13.27
N ILE A 65 -25.20 -11.94 12.20
CA ILE A 65 -24.40 -10.96 11.44
C ILE A 65 -25.31 -9.92 10.76
N SER A 66 -26.58 -10.23 10.55
CA SER A 66 -27.59 -9.29 10.05
C SER A 66 -27.84 -8.09 10.98
N LYS A 67 -27.65 -8.25 12.30
CA LYS A 67 -28.00 -7.25 13.32
C LYS A 67 -27.28 -5.91 13.13
N PRO A 68 -25.96 -5.81 12.96
CA PRO A 68 -25.29 -4.54 12.69
C PRO A 68 -25.75 -3.90 11.38
N LEU A 69 -26.13 -4.67 10.36
CA LEU A 69 -26.65 -4.13 9.11
C LEU A 69 -28.04 -3.53 9.29
N THR A 70 -28.95 -4.25 10.00
CA THR A 70 -30.28 -3.71 10.36
C THR A 70 -30.14 -2.45 11.19
N PHE A 71 -29.20 -2.42 12.15
CA PHE A 71 -28.93 -1.24 12.97
C PHE A 71 -28.44 -0.06 12.11
N ALA A 72 -27.52 -0.29 11.16
CA ALA A 72 -27.10 0.73 10.21
C ALA A 72 -28.29 1.31 9.41
N LEU A 73 -29.14 0.44 8.83
CA LEU A 73 -30.31 0.86 8.07
C LEU A 73 -31.32 1.61 8.93
N ALA A 74 -31.51 1.21 10.20
CA ALA A 74 -32.36 1.90 11.13
C ALA A 74 -31.82 3.30 11.47
N LEU A 75 -30.52 3.45 11.74
CA LEU A 75 -29.87 4.74 11.97
C LEU A 75 -30.02 5.67 10.76
N GLU A 76 -29.77 5.17 9.54
CA GLU A 76 -29.92 5.96 8.29
C GLU A 76 -31.38 6.45 8.11
N SER A 77 -32.38 5.67 8.51
CA SER A 77 -33.78 6.00 8.28
C SER A 77 -34.44 6.75 9.42
N ARG A 78 -34.01 6.56 10.68
CA ARG A 78 -34.66 7.07 11.89
C ARG A 78 -33.75 7.91 12.80
N GLY A 79 -32.44 7.95 12.52
CA GLY A 79 -31.48 8.77 13.25
C GLY A 79 -31.40 8.48 14.74
N GLU A 80 -31.31 9.54 15.56
CA GLU A 80 -31.12 9.49 17.01
C GLU A 80 -32.22 8.68 17.74
N MET A 81 -33.45 8.63 17.21
CA MET A 81 -34.53 7.85 17.80
C MET A 81 -34.18 6.39 18.05
N VAL A 82 -33.33 5.79 17.16
CA VAL A 82 -32.90 4.39 17.32
C VAL A 82 -32.06 4.25 18.57
N ARG A 83 -31.09 5.15 18.77
CA ARG A 83 -30.23 5.14 19.95
C ARG A 83 -30.97 5.36 21.25
N GLU A 84 -31.92 6.31 21.27
CA GLU A 84 -32.75 6.58 22.45
C GLU A 84 -33.61 5.38 22.86
N ARG A 85 -34.14 4.62 21.88
CA ARG A 85 -35.04 3.51 22.16
C ARG A 85 -34.34 2.17 22.38
N VAL A 86 -33.26 1.89 21.68
CA VAL A 86 -32.57 0.58 21.70
C VAL A 86 -31.46 0.57 22.74
N GLY A 87 -30.72 1.69 22.90
CA GLY A 87 -29.52 1.73 23.72
C GLY A 87 -28.28 1.21 22.97
N VAL A 88 -27.14 1.20 23.66
CA VAL A 88 -25.85 0.80 23.08
C VAL A 88 -24.94 0.04 24.06
N GLU A 89 -25.36 -0.06 25.33
CA GLU A 89 -24.53 -0.65 26.39
C GLU A 89 -24.45 -2.19 26.30
N PRO A 90 -23.31 -2.80 26.62
CA PRO A 90 -23.22 -4.24 26.81
C PRO A 90 -24.16 -4.70 27.91
N THR A 91 -24.86 -5.83 27.71
CA THR A 91 -25.84 -6.32 28.68
C THR A 91 -25.21 -7.14 29.80
N GLY A 92 -24.04 -7.77 29.58
CA GLY A 92 -23.45 -8.74 30.49
C GLY A 92 -24.25 -10.03 30.64
N GLU A 93 -25.23 -10.27 29.76
CA GLU A 93 -26.09 -11.46 29.73
C GLU A 93 -26.06 -12.13 28.35
N ALA A 94 -26.44 -13.41 28.29
CA ALA A 94 -26.49 -14.16 27.04
C ALA A 94 -27.32 -13.42 25.96
N PHE A 95 -26.87 -13.49 24.70
CA PHE A 95 -27.45 -12.76 23.56
C PHE A 95 -28.96 -12.99 23.35
N ASN A 96 -29.48 -14.08 23.86
CA ASN A 96 -30.88 -14.48 23.80
C ASN A 96 -31.59 -14.39 25.17
N ALA A 97 -30.97 -13.68 26.14
CA ALA A 97 -31.62 -13.45 27.45
C ALA A 97 -32.95 -12.71 27.31
N ILE A 98 -33.87 -13.00 28.22
CA ILE A 98 -35.15 -12.32 28.31
C ILE A 98 -34.95 -11.11 29.22
N ALA A 99 -34.31 -10.07 28.70
CA ALA A 99 -34.05 -8.81 29.39
C ALA A 99 -34.75 -7.65 28.68
N LEU A 100 -35.21 -6.67 29.44
CA LEU A 100 -35.84 -5.46 28.92
C LEU A 100 -34.93 -4.22 29.02
N ASP A 101 -33.90 -4.29 29.86
CA ASP A 101 -32.96 -3.19 30.09
C ASP A 101 -31.74 -3.71 30.87
N PRO A 102 -30.47 -3.38 30.50
CA PRO A 102 -30.12 -2.61 29.32
C PRO A 102 -30.29 -3.42 28.02
N LEU A 103 -30.47 -2.72 26.90
CA LEU A 103 -30.54 -3.31 25.56
C LEU A 103 -29.45 -2.71 24.66
N ASN A 104 -29.04 -3.48 23.65
CA ASN A 104 -28.29 -2.99 22.52
C ASN A 104 -28.73 -3.72 21.23
N PRO A 105 -28.44 -3.19 20.03
CA PRO A 105 -28.97 -3.76 18.79
C PRO A 105 -28.41 -5.15 18.43
N LEU A 106 -27.40 -5.66 19.15
CA LEU A 106 -26.74 -6.94 18.85
C LEU A 106 -27.21 -8.11 19.72
N VAL A 107 -28.03 -7.87 20.77
CA VAL A 107 -28.80 -8.91 21.46
C VAL A 107 -30.18 -9.08 20.83
N ASN A 108 -30.80 -10.25 21.00
CA ASN A 108 -32.06 -10.54 20.32
C ASN A 108 -33.19 -9.52 20.64
N ALA A 109 -33.34 -9.15 21.89
CA ALA A 109 -34.37 -8.17 22.31
C ALA A 109 -34.15 -6.80 21.64
N GLY A 110 -32.93 -6.31 21.64
CA GLY A 110 -32.57 -5.06 20.96
C GLY A 110 -32.66 -5.13 19.44
N ALA A 111 -32.30 -6.28 18.84
CA ALA A 111 -32.42 -6.49 17.39
C ALA A 111 -33.88 -6.53 16.92
N ILE A 112 -34.77 -7.22 17.66
CA ILE A 112 -36.22 -7.23 17.41
C ILE A 112 -36.77 -5.82 17.52
N LEU A 113 -36.40 -5.08 18.57
CA LEU A 113 -36.77 -3.68 18.73
C LEU A 113 -36.26 -2.80 17.58
N THR A 114 -34.98 -2.95 17.19
CA THR A 114 -34.41 -2.22 16.05
C THR A 114 -35.18 -2.51 14.76
N ARG A 115 -35.50 -3.79 14.51
CA ARG A 115 -36.30 -4.19 13.34
C ARG A 115 -37.68 -3.56 13.34
N SER A 116 -38.36 -3.47 14.52
CA SER A 116 -39.67 -2.86 14.64
C SER A 116 -39.67 -1.36 14.27
N LEU A 117 -38.54 -0.65 14.46
CA LEU A 117 -38.44 0.77 14.14
C LEU A 117 -38.37 1.03 12.62
N LEU A 118 -37.96 0.05 11.83
CA LEU A 118 -37.98 0.14 10.37
C LEU A 118 -39.42 0.07 9.80
N GLY A 119 -40.34 -0.57 10.52
CA GLY A 119 -41.72 -0.80 10.09
C GLY A 119 -41.82 -1.95 9.07
N PRO A 120 -43.02 -2.17 8.48
CA PRO A 120 -43.25 -3.18 7.44
C PRO A 120 -42.35 -2.96 6.24
N ASP A 121 -41.90 -4.05 5.60
CA ASP A 121 -40.99 -4.04 4.46
C ASP A 121 -41.58 -4.72 3.20
N PRO A 122 -42.75 -4.24 2.69
CA PRO A 122 -43.41 -4.87 1.56
C PRO A 122 -42.57 -4.83 0.26
N ASP A 123 -41.68 -3.88 0.16
CA ASP A 123 -40.83 -3.66 -1.02
C ASP A 123 -39.46 -4.35 -0.95
N GLY A 124 -39.14 -5.07 0.12
CA GLY A 124 -37.86 -5.74 0.31
C GLY A 124 -36.67 -4.78 0.45
N SER A 125 -36.89 -3.62 1.07
CA SER A 125 -35.87 -2.58 1.28
C SER A 125 -34.69 -3.08 2.14
N LEU A 126 -35.00 -3.96 3.14
CA LEU A 126 -33.99 -4.59 3.99
C LEU A 126 -33.01 -5.45 3.17
N LEU A 127 -33.54 -6.36 2.34
CA LEU A 127 -32.73 -7.23 1.48
C LEU A 127 -31.89 -6.42 0.47
N ARG A 128 -32.48 -5.35 -0.11
CA ARG A 128 -31.71 -4.43 -0.97
C ARG A 128 -30.62 -3.69 -0.19
N GLY A 129 -30.87 -3.32 1.06
CA GLY A 129 -29.85 -2.73 1.94
C GLY A 129 -28.68 -3.69 2.17
N TYR A 130 -28.97 -4.94 2.53
CA TYR A 130 -27.93 -5.96 2.72
C TYR A 130 -27.16 -6.26 1.43
N SER A 131 -27.88 -6.37 0.30
CA SER A 131 -27.29 -6.50 -1.03
C SER A 131 -26.33 -5.36 -1.36
N ALA A 132 -26.68 -4.13 -0.96
CA ALA A 132 -25.81 -2.98 -1.15
C ALA A 132 -24.53 -3.05 -0.29
N PHE A 133 -24.62 -3.57 0.96
CA PHE A 133 -23.43 -3.84 1.78
C PHE A 133 -22.55 -4.95 1.20
N ALA A 134 -23.13 -6.04 0.66
CA ALA A 134 -22.42 -7.15 0.04
C ALA A 134 -21.87 -6.82 -1.37
N GLY A 135 -22.42 -5.78 -2.02
CA GLY A 135 -22.04 -5.40 -3.40
C GLY A 135 -22.61 -6.31 -4.49
N ARG A 136 -23.55 -7.19 -4.14
CA ARG A 136 -24.30 -8.06 -5.06
C ARG A 136 -25.71 -8.33 -4.55
N ASP A 137 -26.57 -8.84 -5.40
CA ASP A 137 -27.92 -9.25 -4.99
C ASP A 137 -27.83 -10.51 -4.10
N LEU A 138 -28.45 -10.41 -2.92
CA LEU A 138 -28.61 -11.50 -1.97
C LEU A 138 -30.01 -12.10 -2.06
N LEU A 139 -30.17 -13.31 -1.57
CA LEU A 139 -31.42 -14.06 -1.56
C LEU A 139 -31.79 -14.48 -0.14
N ILE A 140 -33.05 -14.82 0.09
CA ILE A 140 -33.54 -15.38 1.36
C ILE A 140 -33.67 -16.90 1.18
N ASP A 141 -33.24 -17.69 2.17
CA ASP A 141 -33.55 -19.11 2.25
C ASP A 141 -34.92 -19.31 2.88
N ASP A 142 -35.92 -19.51 2.04
CA ASP A 142 -37.31 -19.71 2.51
C ASP A 142 -37.46 -20.96 3.37
N ARG A 143 -36.68 -22.00 3.12
CA ARG A 143 -36.73 -23.25 3.90
C ARG A 143 -36.26 -23.03 5.34
N ILE A 144 -35.11 -22.35 5.51
CA ILE A 144 -34.59 -22.00 6.84
C ILE A 144 -35.52 -21.00 7.51
N ARG A 145 -36.03 -19.98 6.79
CA ARG A 145 -37.00 -19.01 7.29
C ARG A 145 -38.24 -19.69 7.88
N GLU A 146 -38.85 -20.63 7.15
CA GLU A 146 -40.01 -21.38 7.62
C GLU A 146 -39.71 -22.28 8.82
N SER A 147 -38.54 -22.90 8.85
CA SER A 147 -38.09 -23.74 9.96
C SER A 147 -37.85 -22.95 11.23
N GLU A 148 -37.15 -21.80 11.12
CA GLU A 148 -36.92 -20.88 12.25
C GLU A 148 -38.22 -20.28 12.75
N SER A 149 -39.17 -19.90 11.86
CA SER A 149 -40.49 -19.40 12.24
C SER A 149 -41.24 -20.39 13.12
N ARG A 150 -41.19 -21.69 12.80
CA ARG A 150 -41.89 -22.74 13.62
C ARG A 150 -41.26 -22.91 15.00
N THR A 151 -39.98 -22.61 15.19
CA THR A 151 -39.25 -22.85 16.44
C THR A 151 -38.91 -21.58 17.23
N ALA A 152 -39.33 -20.41 16.76
CA ALA A 152 -38.98 -19.09 17.33
C ALA A 152 -39.70 -18.73 18.65
N TYR A 153 -40.04 -19.71 19.49
CA TYR A 153 -40.82 -19.48 20.73
C TYR A 153 -40.16 -18.43 21.64
N ARG A 154 -38.82 -18.46 21.81
CA ARG A 154 -38.09 -17.54 22.66
C ARG A 154 -38.13 -16.10 22.11
N ASN A 155 -37.92 -15.93 20.81
CA ASN A 155 -37.99 -14.63 20.15
C ASN A 155 -39.42 -14.04 20.20
N ARG A 156 -40.46 -14.88 20.06
CA ARG A 156 -41.86 -14.46 20.27
C ARG A 156 -42.10 -14.01 21.71
N ALA A 157 -41.65 -14.76 22.71
CA ALA A 157 -41.76 -14.37 24.11
C ALA A 157 -41.10 -13.01 24.38
N ILE A 158 -39.86 -12.79 23.85
CA ILE A 158 -39.16 -11.50 23.94
C ILE A 158 -39.98 -10.38 23.30
N SER A 159 -40.51 -10.60 22.08
CA SER A 159 -41.30 -9.60 21.36
C SER A 159 -42.58 -9.22 22.13
N HIS A 160 -43.30 -10.19 22.68
CA HIS A 160 -44.47 -9.94 23.50
C HIS A 160 -44.16 -9.15 24.79
N LEU A 161 -43.03 -9.43 25.44
CA LEU A 161 -42.57 -8.66 26.61
C LEU A 161 -42.20 -7.22 26.25
N LEU A 162 -41.49 -7.00 25.14
CA LEU A 162 -41.16 -5.67 24.63
C LEU A 162 -42.46 -4.86 24.31
N ARG A 163 -43.43 -5.52 23.71
CA ARG A 163 -44.76 -4.92 23.42
C ARG A 163 -45.51 -4.55 24.70
N GLY A 164 -45.52 -5.47 25.68
CA GLY A 164 -46.12 -5.23 27.01
C GLY A 164 -45.47 -4.10 27.78
N ALA A 165 -44.17 -3.90 27.62
CA ALA A 165 -43.38 -2.79 28.16
C ALA A 165 -43.53 -1.48 27.36
N GLY A 166 -44.35 -1.46 26.31
CA GLY A 166 -44.58 -0.25 25.50
C GLY A 166 -43.40 0.17 24.60
N ARG A 167 -42.42 -0.74 24.33
CA ARG A 167 -41.25 -0.40 23.54
C ARG A 167 -41.57 -0.18 22.06
N PHE A 168 -42.62 -0.85 21.52
CA PHE A 168 -43.13 -0.64 20.16
C PHE A 168 -44.65 -0.83 20.11
N ALA A 169 -45.31 -0.45 19.01
CA ALA A 169 -46.75 -0.46 18.85
C ALA A 169 -47.30 -1.54 17.90
N GLY A 170 -46.45 -2.22 17.11
CA GLY A 170 -46.84 -3.24 16.13
C GLY A 170 -47.27 -4.57 16.75
N GLU A 171 -47.69 -5.52 15.90
CA GLU A 171 -48.00 -6.89 16.31
C GLU A 171 -46.72 -7.68 16.57
N PRO A 172 -46.55 -8.27 17.77
CA PRO A 172 -45.31 -8.92 18.18
C PRO A 172 -44.86 -10.05 17.26
N ASP A 173 -45.80 -10.89 16.79
CA ASP A 173 -45.50 -12.02 15.94
C ASP A 173 -45.04 -11.60 14.53
N GLU A 174 -45.63 -10.54 13.95
CA GLU A 174 -45.23 -9.99 12.67
C GLU A 174 -43.78 -9.44 12.72
N ILE A 175 -43.43 -8.77 13.82
CA ILE A 175 -42.08 -8.24 14.02
C ILE A 175 -41.06 -9.37 14.14
N VAL A 176 -41.43 -10.50 14.79
CA VAL A 176 -40.53 -11.67 14.85
C VAL A 176 -40.40 -12.31 13.49
N GLU A 177 -41.43 -12.42 12.66
CA GLU A 177 -41.31 -12.91 11.29
C GLU A 177 -40.36 -12.05 10.47
N ASP A 178 -40.46 -10.72 10.57
CA ASP A 178 -39.54 -9.78 9.94
C ASP A 178 -38.09 -9.93 10.43
N TYR A 179 -37.91 -10.21 11.73
CA TYR A 179 -36.60 -10.51 12.30
C TYR A 179 -36.03 -11.84 11.78
N ILE A 180 -36.85 -12.86 11.59
CA ILE A 180 -36.45 -14.15 11.02
C ILE A 180 -36.02 -13.98 9.55
N VAL A 181 -36.76 -13.17 8.77
CA VAL A 181 -36.42 -12.84 7.39
C VAL A 181 -34.99 -12.29 7.30
N GLN A 182 -34.63 -11.32 8.16
CA GLN A 182 -33.24 -10.79 8.14
C GLN A 182 -32.19 -11.84 8.50
N CYS A 183 -32.47 -12.78 9.38
CA CYS A 183 -31.55 -13.86 9.76
C CYS A 183 -31.37 -14.91 8.66
N SER A 184 -32.39 -15.10 7.80
CA SER A 184 -32.44 -16.11 6.76
C SER A 184 -31.84 -15.67 5.41
N VAL A 185 -31.22 -14.49 5.34
CA VAL A 185 -30.52 -14.03 4.12
C VAL A 185 -29.28 -14.89 3.88
N LEU A 186 -29.15 -15.40 2.63
CA LEU A 186 -28.01 -16.20 2.20
C LEU A 186 -26.81 -15.29 1.85
N VAL A 187 -25.69 -15.63 2.44
CA VAL A 187 -24.36 -15.04 2.19
C VAL A 187 -23.33 -16.13 2.02
N ASP A 188 -22.19 -15.77 1.46
CA ASP A 188 -20.97 -16.58 1.48
C ASP A 188 -19.86 -15.87 2.26
N CYS A 189 -18.71 -16.52 2.46
CA CYS A 189 -17.60 -15.96 3.22
C CYS A 189 -17.05 -14.69 2.57
N ARG A 190 -17.02 -14.60 1.23
CA ARG A 190 -16.62 -13.40 0.50
C ARG A 190 -17.59 -12.24 0.73
N ASP A 191 -18.90 -12.51 0.75
CA ASP A 191 -19.89 -11.47 1.08
C ASP A 191 -19.62 -10.87 2.46
N LEU A 192 -19.30 -11.74 3.45
CA LEU A 192 -18.94 -11.28 4.79
C LEU A 192 -17.75 -10.34 4.78
N ALA A 193 -16.69 -10.68 4.03
CA ALA A 193 -15.51 -9.83 3.89
C ALA A 193 -15.84 -8.49 3.23
N VAL A 194 -16.66 -8.48 2.18
CA VAL A 194 -17.09 -7.24 1.48
C VAL A 194 -18.01 -6.39 2.36
N ILE A 195 -18.92 -6.99 3.10
CA ILE A 195 -19.76 -6.29 4.10
C ILE A 195 -18.87 -5.62 5.15
N ALA A 196 -17.91 -6.35 5.72
CA ALA A 196 -16.96 -5.82 6.68
C ALA A 196 -16.09 -4.70 6.08
N ALA A 197 -15.63 -4.86 4.83
CA ALA A 197 -14.87 -3.84 4.12
C ALA A 197 -15.71 -2.58 3.81
N THR A 198 -17.02 -2.74 3.55
CA THR A 198 -17.95 -1.62 3.40
C THR A 198 -18.02 -0.80 4.69
N LEU A 199 -18.06 -1.46 5.85
CA LEU A 199 -17.97 -0.81 7.16
C LEU A 199 -16.57 -0.19 7.36
N ALA A 200 -15.50 -0.91 7.04
CA ALA A 200 -14.12 -0.39 7.13
C ALA A 200 -13.92 0.88 6.29
N ALA A 201 -14.55 0.96 5.12
CA ALA A 201 -14.50 2.11 4.21
C ALA A 201 -15.46 3.25 4.58
N GLY A 202 -15.99 3.27 5.83
CA GLY A 202 -16.90 4.30 6.30
C GLY A 202 -18.24 4.32 5.55
N GLY A 203 -18.75 3.15 5.17
CA GLY A 203 -20.04 2.97 4.50
C GLY A 203 -20.00 3.08 2.96
N ARG A 204 -18.83 3.10 2.35
CA ARG A 204 -18.66 2.99 0.89
C ARG A 204 -18.31 1.54 0.53
N ASN A 205 -19.16 0.89 -0.26
CA ASN A 205 -18.84 -0.47 -0.72
C ASN A 205 -17.64 -0.43 -1.69
N PRO A 206 -16.54 -1.17 -1.40
CA PRO A 206 -15.32 -1.08 -2.19
C PRO A 206 -15.47 -1.68 -3.60
N VAL A 207 -16.37 -2.65 -3.79
CA VAL A 207 -16.58 -3.33 -5.08
C VAL A 207 -17.42 -2.47 -6.03
N THR A 208 -18.50 -1.85 -5.52
CA THR A 208 -19.44 -1.08 -6.34
C THR A 208 -19.17 0.42 -6.32
N GLY A 209 -18.35 0.90 -5.40
CA GLY A 209 -18.09 2.33 -5.17
C GLY A 209 -19.28 3.11 -4.57
N ARG A 210 -20.42 2.46 -4.34
CA ARG A 210 -21.63 3.12 -3.82
C ARG A 210 -21.52 3.38 -2.32
N ARG A 211 -22.05 4.52 -1.87
CA ARG A 211 -22.25 4.79 -0.45
C ARG A 211 -23.53 4.11 0.02
N VAL A 212 -23.41 3.25 1.01
CA VAL A 212 -24.51 2.46 1.59
C VAL A 212 -24.98 3.06 2.92
N ALA A 213 -24.05 3.61 3.69
CA ALA A 213 -24.31 4.28 4.96
C ALA A 213 -23.39 5.50 5.12
N SER A 214 -23.79 6.44 6.00
CA SER A 214 -22.98 7.59 6.35
C SER A 214 -21.78 7.19 7.23
N PRO A 215 -20.67 7.95 7.24
CA PRO A 215 -19.56 7.69 8.15
C PRO A 215 -19.95 7.73 9.63
N ASP A 216 -20.91 8.59 10.00
CA ASP A 216 -21.39 8.68 11.37
C ASP A 216 -22.17 7.43 11.79
N THR A 217 -23.06 6.94 10.92
CA THR A 217 -23.75 5.65 11.13
C THR A 217 -22.75 4.51 11.30
N VAL A 218 -21.74 4.44 10.45
CA VAL A 218 -20.71 3.38 10.53
C VAL A 218 -19.92 3.47 11.84
N ARG A 219 -19.52 4.67 12.26
CA ARG A 219 -18.88 4.88 13.57
C ARG A 219 -19.72 4.30 14.71
N ASP A 220 -21.02 4.59 14.71
CA ASP A 220 -21.94 4.12 15.76
C ASP A 220 -22.10 2.59 15.72
N VAL A 221 -22.24 2.00 14.53
CA VAL A 221 -22.30 0.54 14.34
C VAL A 221 -21.01 -0.14 14.82
N LEU A 222 -19.84 0.35 14.42
CA LEU A 222 -18.55 -0.23 14.81
C LEU A 222 -18.32 -0.09 16.32
N SER A 223 -18.76 1.01 16.95
CA SER A 223 -18.66 1.19 18.40
C SER A 223 -19.43 0.11 19.16
N VAL A 224 -20.66 -0.20 18.73
CA VAL A 224 -21.44 -1.26 19.35
C VAL A 224 -20.90 -2.66 19.01
N MET A 225 -20.41 -2.87 17.80
CA MET A 225 -19.74 -4.14 17.44
C MET A 225 -18.49 -4.40 18.29
N ALA A 226 -17.71 -3.37 18.62
CA ALA A 226 -16.51 -3.51 19.44
C ALA A 226 -16.83 -3.95 20.89
N THR A 227 -17.97 -3.52 21.44
CA THR A 227 -18.30 -3.76 22.85
C THR A 227 -19.29 -4.89 23.09
N ALA A 228 -20.06 -5.30 22.07
CA ALA A 228 -21.16 -6.26 22.23
C ALA A 228 -21.29 -7.27 21.07
N GLY A 229 -20.36 -7.27 20.10
CA GLY A 229 -20.52 -8.06 18.87
C GLY A 229 -20.25 -9.55 19.03
N MET A 230 -19.39 -9.94 19.98
CA MET A 230 -18.96 -11.31 20.22
C MET A 230 -19.59 -11.94 21.46
N TYR A 231 -20.87 -11.59 21.71
CA TYR A 231 -21.67 -12.08 22.83
C TYR A 231 -20.97 -11.85 24.19
N ASP A 232 -20.94 -12.86 25.06
CA ASP A 232 -20.35 -12.77 26.38
C ASP A 232 -18.81 -12.71 26.35
N ALA A 233 -18.19 -13.09 25.20
CA ALA A 233 -16.77 -13.00 24.96
C ALA A 233 -16.30 -11.62 24.46
N ALA A 234 -17.17 -10.60 24.37
CA ALA A 234 -16.82 -9.31 23.76
C ALA A 234 -15.67 -8.57 24.46
N GLY A 235 -15.50 -8.74 25.78
CA GLY A 235 -14.39 -8.15 26.54
C GLY A 235 -13.04 -8.79 26.21
N ASP A 236 -12.97 -10.12 26.26
CA ASP A 236 -11.78 -10.90 25.92
C ASP A 236 -11.40 -10.70 24.44
N TRP A 237 -12.43 -10.69 23.56
CA TRP A 237 -12.23 -10.38 22.16
C TRP A 237 -11.61 -8.99 21.92
N LEU A 238 -12.10 -7.97 22.60
CA LEU A 238 -11.53 -6.63 22.47
C LEU A 238 -10.09 -6.56 22.95
N TYR A 239 -9.75 -7.33 23.99
CA TYR A 239 -8.41 -7.39 24.54
C TYR A 239 -7.43 -8.16 23.63
N ASP A 240 -7.83 -9.35 23.16
CA ASP A 240 -6.96 -10.26 22.42
C ASP A 240 -6.94 -9.96 20.91
N VAL A 241 -8.10 -9.64 20.31
CA VAL A 241 -8.24 -9.40 18.88
C VAL A 241 -8.29 -7.90 18.55
N GLY A 242 -9.04 -7.12 19.34
CA GLY A 242 -9.12 -5.67 19.22
C GLY A 242 -9.75 -5.15 17.94
N LEU A 243 -10.69 -5.91 17.33
CA LEU A 243 -11.42 -5.54 16.12
C LEU A 243 -12.93 -5.51 16.38
N PRO A 244 -13.67 -4.49 15.90
CA PRO A 244 -15.13 -4.57 15.85
C PRO A 244 -15.56 -5.81 15.06
N ALA A 245 -16.37 -6.67 15.65
CA ALA A 245 -16.73 -7.94 15.04
C ALA A 245 -18.18 -8.32 15.29
N LYS A 246 -18.71 -9.30 14.54
CA LYS A 246 -19.99 -9.95 14.80
C LYS A 246 -19.95 -11.41 14.37
N SER A 247 -20.39 -12.26 15.27
CA SER A 247 -20.55 -13.69 15.06
C SER A 247 -21.98 -14.08 14.74
N GLY A 248 -22.16 -15.13 13.96
CA GLY A 248 -23.44 -15.74 13.61
C GLY A 248 -23.41 -17.25 13.82
N VAL A 249 -24.47 -17.78 14.40
CA VAL A 249 -24.58 -19.21 14.79
C VAL A 249 -24.56 -20.22 13.63
N ALA A 250 -24.58 -19.76 12.38
CA ALA A 250 -24.31 -20.60 11.22
C ALA A 250 -22.79 -20.83 10.99
N GLY A 251 -21.91 -20.25 11.84
CA GLY A 251 -20.47 -20.38 11.72
C GLY A 251 -19.78 -19.22 11.02
N GLY A 252 -20.53 -18.15 10.68
CA GLY A 252 -19.96 -16.93 10.10
C GLY A 252 -19.39 -15.99 11.17
N VAL A 253 -18.28 -15.31 10.84
CA VAL A 253 -17.72 -14.20 11.61
C VAL A 253 -17.32 -13.08 10.66
N ILE A 254 -17.70 -11.84 10.97
CA ILE A 254 -17.12 -10.64 10.36
C ILE A 254 -16.26 -9.90 11.38
N ALA A 255 -15.12 -9.41 10.96
CA ALA A 255 -14.31 -8.47 11.73
C ALA A 255 -13.88 -7.31 10.84
N VAL A 256 -13.78 -6.12 11.43
CA VAL A 256 -13.55 -4.87 10.70
C VAL A 256 -12.25 -4.23 11.17
N VAL A 257 -11.34 -3.99 10.23
CA VAL A 257 -10.15 -3.15 10.46
C VAL A 257 -10.45 -1.76 9.89
N PRO A 258 -10.84 -0.78 10.73
CA PRO A 258 -11.29 0.51 10.24
C PRO A 258 -10.29 1.20 9.33
N GLY A 259 -10.74 1.59 8.13
CA GLY A 259 -9.92 2.27 7.14
C GLY A 259 -9.00 1.37 6.31
N GLN A 260 -8.96 0.05 6.56
CA GLN A 260 -8.03 -0.86 5.91
C GLN A 260 -8.73 -2.01 5.17
N LEU A 261 -9.38 -2.91 5.91
CA LEU A 261 -9.98 -4.11 5.32
C LEU A 261 -11.12 -4.69 6.17
N GLY A 262 -11.90 -5.57 5.55
CA GLY A 262 -12.85 -6.45 6.19
C GLY A 262 -12.40 -7.90 6.15
N ILE A 263 -12.69 -8.64 7.20
CA ILE A 263 -12.43 -10.06 7.38
C ILE A 263 -13.75 -10.79 7.39
N GLY A 264 -13.91 -11.82 6.59
CA GLY A 264 -15.00 -12.78 6.62
C GLY A 264 -14.45 -14.18 6.86
N VAL A 265 -15.03 -14.90 7.81
CA VAL A 265 -14.69 -16.32 8.05
C VAL A 265 -15.99 -17.12 8.10
N PHE A 266 -15.94 -18.32 7.55
CA PHE A 266 -17.00 -19.29 7.67
C PHE A 266 -16.44 -20.63 8.13
N SER A 267 -16.94 -21.14 9.27
CA SER A 267 -16.67 -22.47 9.77
C SER A 267 -17.76 -22.86 10.78
N PRO A 268 -18.60 -23.88 10.52
CA PRO A 268 -19.79 -24.20 11.31
C PRO A 268 -19.56 -24.59 12.77
N PRO A 269 -18.45 -25.26 13.19
CA PRO A 269 -18.24 -25.61 14.60
C PRO A 269 -18.15 -24.38 15.49
N LEU A 270 -18.96 -24.34 16.55
CA LEU A 270 -19.08 -23.25 17.52
C LEU A 270 -18.50 -23.65 18.86
N ASP A 271 -17.99 -22.64 19.60
CA ASP A 271 -17.64 -22.74 21.01
C ASP A 271 -18.88 -22.65 21.94
N ASP A 272 -18.65 -22.74 23.24
CA ASP A 272 -19.72 -22.66 24.24
C ASP A 272 -20.44 -21.30 24.30
N GLN A 273 -19.83 -20.24 23.75
CA GLN A 273 -20.44 -18.92 23.63
C GLN A 273 -21.22 -18.74 22.31
N GLY A 274 -21.13 -19.70 21.38
CA GLY A 274 -21.81 -19.66 20.08
C GLY A 274 -21.03 -18.95 18.97
N ASN A 275 -19.71 -18.76 19.15
CA ASN A 275 -18.80 -18.22 18.15
C ASN A 275 -18.13 -19.33 17.36
N SER A 276 -17.86 -19.11 16.07
CA SER A 276 -17.09 -20.06 15.26
C SER A 276 -15.68 -20.24 15.82
N VAL A 277 -15.31 -21.48 16.21
CA VAL A 277 -14.00 -21.79 16.81
C VAL A 277 -12.85 -21.38 15.88
N ARG A 278 -12.86 -21.87 14.63
CA ARG A 278 -11.84 -21.51 13.64
C ARG A 278 -11.92 -20.03 13.27
N GLY A 279 -13.15 -19.45 13.25
CA GLY A 279 -13.35 -18.02 12.97
C GLY A 279 -12.68 -17.11 14.00
N VAL A 280 -12.79 -17.43 15.28
CA VAL A 280 -12.12 -16.71 16.37
C VAL A 280 -10.60 -16.81 16.20
N ARG A 281 -10.06 -18.01 16.03
CA ARG A 281 -8.61 -18.23 15.85
C ARG A 281 -8.03 -17.54 14.62
N VAL A 282 -8.76 -17.52 13.51
CA VAL A 282 -8.36 -16.76 12.31
C VAL A 282 -8.21 -15.29 12.64
N CYS A 283 -9.19 -14.69 13.31
CA CYS A 283 -9.16 -13.27 13.66
C CYS A 283 -8.05 -12.94 14.68
N GLU A 284 -7.80 -13.82 15.67
CA GLU A 284 -6.70 -13.70 16.61
C GLU A 284 -5.33 -13.71 15.88
N GLU A 285 -5.10 -14.70 15.04
CA GLU A 285 -3.85 -14.85 14.28
C GLU A 285 -3.64 -13.68 13.32
N LEU A 286 -4.68 -13.25 12.60
CA LEU A 286 -4.61 -12.10 11.69
C LEU A 286 -4.32 -10.80 12.46
N SER A 287 -5.03 -10.58 13.58
CA SER A 287 -4.82 -9.39 14.40
C SER A 287 -3.41 -9.33 14.95
N HIS A 288 -2.89 -10.45 15.46
CA HIS A 288 -1.57 -10.51 16.07
C HIS A 288 -0.44 -10.44 15.03
N SER A 289 -0.50 -11.30 13.99
CA SER A 289 0.58 -11.43 13.00
C SER A 289 0.67 -10.24 12.04
N LEU A 290 -0.47 -9.61 11.72
CA LEU A 290 -0.53 -8.48 10.81
C LEU A 290 -0.67 -7.12 11.54
N ASP A 291 -0.64 -7.16 12.89
CA ASP A 291 -0.68 -5.98 13.76
C ASP A 291 -1.94 -5.12 13.55
N LEU A 292 -3.13 -5.78 13.42
CA LEU A 292 -4.37 -5.13 13.03
C LEU A 292 -5.21 -4.60 14.20
N HIS A 293 -4.78 -4.79 15.45
CA HIS A 293 -5.51 -4.32 16.63
C HIS A 293 -5.80 -2.83 16.56
N MET A 294 -7.06 -2.39 16.69
CA MET A 294 -7.54 -1.02 16.45
C MET A 294 -6.82 0.06 17.27
N PHE A 295 -6.23 -0.29 18.41
CA PHE A 295 -5.47 0.65 19.24
C PHE A 295 -3.99 0.74 18.88
N LYS A 296 -3.48 -0.12 17.98
CA LYS A 296 -2.09 -0.06 17.53
C LYS A 296 -1.90 0.93 16.37
N HIS A 297 -2.92 1.13 15.53
CA HIS A 297 -2.81 1.94 14.31
C HIS A 297 -3.96 2.94 14.17
N ALA A 298 -3.70 4.21 14.45
CA ALA A 298 -4.67 5.30 14.36
C ALA A 298 -4.42 6.28 13.19
N HIS A 299 -3.62 5.93 12.17
CA HIS A 299 -3.21 6.92 11.17
C HIS A 299 -3.63 6.50 9.75
N ARG A 300 -4.62 7.22 9.19
CA ARG A 300 -4.85 7.30 7.75
C ARG A 300 -3.81 8.26 7.17
N GLY A 301 -2.73 7.73 6.61
CA GLY A 301 -1.79 8.49 5.80
C GLY A 301 -2.30 8.70 4.37
N PRO A 302 -1.69 9.59 3.58
CA PRO A 302 -1.86 9.60 2.14
C PRO A 302 -1.43 8.24 1.56
N SER A 303 -1.82 7.95 0.31
CA SER A 303 -1.39 6.71 -0.38
C SER A 303 0.08 6.39 -0.10
N PRO A 304 0.44 5.14 0.25
CA PRO A 304 1.83 4.75 0.51
C PRO A 304 2.71 4.91 -0.73
N VAL A 305 2.14 4.78 -1.92
CA VAL A 305 2.81 5.09 -3.18
C VAL A 305 2.50 6.53 -3.55
N ARG A 306 3.49 7.40 -3.35
CA ARG A 306 3.40 8.83 -3.68
C ARG A 306 3.42 9.04 -5.19
N ARG A 307 4.36 8.38 -5.87
CA ARG A 307 4.58 8.51 -7.31
C ARG A 307 5.25 7.25 -7.86
N THR A 308 4.94 6.95 -9.11
CA THR A 308 5.67 5.94 -9.90
C THR A 308 6.17 6.56 -11.17
N PHE A 309 7.34 6.14 -11.64
CA PHE A 309 7.88 6.56 -12.93
C PHE A 309 8.80 5.48 -13.51
N THR A 310 9.02 5.55 -14.79
CA THR A 310 9.93 4.66 -15.54
C THR A 310 11.26 5.37 -15.81
N LEU A 311 12.28 4.61 -16.18
CA LEU A 311 13.55 5.20 -16.65
C LEU A 311 13.39 5.98 -17.98
N ALA A 312 12.31 5.78 -18.73
CA ALA A 312 12.00 6.61 -19.89
C ALA A 312 11.52 8.02 -19.50
N GLU A 313 10.90 8.16 -18.30
CA GLU A 313 10.38 9.44 -17.78
C GLU A 313 11.42 10.17 -16.92
N LEU A 314 12.20 9.43 -16.12
CA LEU A 314 13.22 9.98 -15.23
C LEU A 314 14.46 9.08 -15.24
N THR A 315 15.59 9.63 -15.63
CA THR A 315 16.90 8.95 -15.65
C THR A 315 17.77 9.39 -14.47
N SER A 316 18.86 8.65 -14.22
CA SER A 316 19.88 9.08 -13.26
C SER A 316 20.61 10.35 -13.74
N LYS A 317 21.34 11.00 -12.84
CA LYS A 317 22.19 12.15 -13.15
C LYS A 317 23.52 11.75 -13.82
N ARG A 318 23.73 10.45 -14.09
CA ARG A 318 24.88 10.00 -14.87
C ARG A 318 24.71 10.46 -16.32
N GLN A 319 25.74 11.12 -16.83
CA GLN A 319 25.80 11.47 -18.24
C GLN A 319 26.19 10.23 -19.04
N ARG A 320 25.35 9.85 -19.99
CA ARG A 320 25.53 8.68 -20.85
C ARG A 320 25.92 9.10 -22.27
N ASP A 321 26.61 8.22 -22.96
CA ASP A 321 26.77 8.34 -24.41
C ASP A 321 25.39 8.48 -25.10
N PRO A 322 25.25 9.28 -26.17
CA PRO A 322 23.98 9.47 -26.87
C PRO A 322 23.29 8.18 -27.33
N ALA A 323 24.06 7.14 -27.69
CA ALA A 323 23.51 5.85 -28.10
C ALA A 323 22.90 5.10 -26.90
N VAL A 324 23.58 5.11 -25.75
CA VAL A 324 23.09 4.53 -24.49
C VAL A 324 21.87 5.31 -23.98
N ALA A 325 21.90 6.63 -24.02
CA ALA A 325 20.76 7.46 -23.64
C ALA A 325 19.52 7.18 -24.54
N ALA A 326 19.73 7.01 -25.84
CA ALA A 326 18.67 6.63 -26.78
C ALA A 326 18.13 5.21 -26.50
N GLN A 327 18.95 4.28 -26.05
CA GLN A 327 18.53 2.95 -25.62
C GLN A 327 17.66 3.04 -24.36
N ILE A 328 18.08 3.80 -23.33
CA ILE A 328 17.31 4.01 -22.11
C ILE A 328 15.93 4.64 -22.45
N ALA A 329 15.88 5.63 -23.34
CA ALA A 329 14.63 6.24 -23.77
C ALA A 329 13.67 5.23 -24.44
N ARG A 330 14.20 4.26 -25.23
CA ARG A 330 13.37 3.23 -25.87
C ARG A 330 12.92 2.12 -24.93
N GLU A 331 13.79 1.67 -24.01
CA GLU A 331 13.60 0.47 -23.21
C GLU A 331 13.29 0.78 -21.74
N GLY A 332 13.36 2.05 -21.33
CA GLY A 332 13.22 2.48 -19.95
C GLY A 332 11.88 2.13 -19.29
N ALA A 333 10.83 1.85 -20.08
CA ALA A 333 9.56 1.34 -19.57
C ALA A 333 9.68 -0.04 -18.87
N ARG A 334 10.77 -0.80 -19.13
CA ARG A 334 11.08 -2.07 -18.46
C ARG A 334 11.58 -1.90 -17.02
N ALA A 335 11.92 -0.69 -16.61
CA ALA A 335 12.37 -0.37 -15.27
C ALA A 335 11.44 0.67 -14.63
N ARG A 336 11.00 0.44 -13.39
CA ARG A 336 10.06 1.30 -12.67
C ARG A 336 10.52 1.58 -11.26
N ALA A 337 10.38 2.83 -10.84
CA ALA A 337 10.60 3.27 -9.48
C ALA A 337 9.26 3.60 -8.80
N PHE A 338 9.14 3.22 -7.53
CA PHE A 338 8.04 3.54 -6.63
C PHE A 338 8.57 4.42 -5.50
N GLU A 339 8.17 5.67 -5.45
CA GLU A 339 8.43 6.56 -4.31
C GLU A 339 7.39 6.28 -3.22
N LEU A 340 7.84 5.76 -2.08
CA LEU A 340 7.01 5.44 -0.93
C LEU A 340 7.02 6.57 0.09
N GLN A 341 5.95 6.70 0.89
CA GLN A 341 5.83 7.74 1.91
C GLN A 341 4.99 7.30 3.11
N GLY A 342 5.18 8.00 4.24
CA GLY A 342 4.38 7.82 5.46
C GLY A 342 4.86 6.67 6.33
N ASP A 343 3.96 6.13 7.12
CA ASP A 343 4.20 4.94 7.93
C ASP A 343 3.68 3.73 7.15
N LEU A 344 4.46 2.65 7.08
CA LEU A 344 4.09 1.42 6.39
C LEU A 344 3.69 0.36 7.41
N GLY A 345 2.38 0.12 7.54
CA GLY A 345 1.78 -1.02 8.21
C GLY A 345 1.41 -2.11 7.20
N PHE A 346 0.56 -3.06 7.62
CA PHE A 346 0.13 -4.16 6.75
C PHE A 346 -0.61 -3.66 5.50
N ALA A 347 -1.60 -2.78 5.67
CA ALA A 347 -2.44 -2.32 4.54
C ALA A 347 -1.64 -1.50 3.51
N GLU A 348 -0.72 -0.65 3.99
CA GLU A 348 0.15 0.13 3.11
C GLU A 348 1.14 -0.78 2.36
N ALA A 349 1.72 -1.76 3.04
CA ALA A 349 2.62 -2.73 2.41
C ALA A 349 1.87 -3.65 1.42
N GLU A 350 0.62 -4.00 1.70
CA GLU A 350 -0.24 -4.73 0.77
C GLU A 350 -0.46 -3.94 -0.52
N GLN A 351 -0.82 -2.66 -0.42
CA GLN A 351 -1.01 -1.78 -1.58
C GLN A 351 0.27 -1.67 -2.42
N VAL A 352 1.44 -1.49 -1.77
CA VAL A 352 2.75 -1.47 -2.45
C VAL A 352 3.02 -2.81 -3.14
N THR A 353 2.78 -3.91 -2.44
CA THR A 353 2.98 -5.28 -2.95
C THR A 353 2.17 -5.52 -4.22
N ARG A 354 0.89 -5.19 -4.18
CA ARG A 354 -0.02 -5.32 -5.31
C ARG A 354 0.41 -4.43 -6.49
N ALA A 355 0.73 -3.16 -6.23
CA ALA A 355 1.20 -2.23 -7.26
C ALA A 355 2.48 -2.72 -7.95
N VAL A 356 3.41 -3.33 -7.21
CA VAL A 356 4.63 -3.93 -7.77
C VAL A 356 4.32 -5.17 -8.61
N LEU A 357 3.44 -6.06 -8.13
CA LEU A 357 3.09 -7.30 -8.83
C LEU A 357 2.29 -7.06 -10.12
N GLU A 358 1.43 -6.05 -10.14
CA GLU A 358 0.64 -5.65 -11.32
C GLU A 358 1.50 -4.93 -12.37
N THR A 359 2.70 -4.47 -11.99
CA THR A 359 3.59 -3.75 -12.91
C THR A 359 4.31 -4.73 -13.86
N PRO A 360 4.32 -4.49 -15.18
CA PRO A 360 5.01 -5.34 -16.13
C PRO A 360 6.54 -5.10 -16.18
N ALA A 361 7.08 -4.27 -15.28
CA ALA A 361 8.50 -3.93 -15.26
C ALA A 361 9.35 -5.15 -14.89
N GLU A 362 10.51 -5.27 -15.56
CA GLU A 362 11.53 -6.27 -15.28
C GLU A 362 12.40 -5.88 -14.09
N PHE A 363 12.68 -4.58 -13.96
CA PHE A 363 13.49 -4.01 -12.88
C PHE A 363 12.65 -3.04 -12.04
N VAL A 364 12.66 -3.22 -10.73
CA VAL A 364 11.90 -2.39 -9.80
C VAL A 364 12.80 -1.80 -8.71
N VAL A 365 12.60 -0.51 -8.43
CA VAL A 365 13.20 0.20 -7.29
C VAL A 365 12.10 0.62 -6.33
N LEU A 366 12.32 0.42 -5.02
CA LEU A 366 11.55 1.07 -3.96
C LEU A 366 12.38 2.20 -3.34
N ASP A 367 11.86 3.42 -3.36
CA ASP A 367 12.46 4.58 -2.70
C ASP A 367 11.73 4.85 -1.37
N LEU A 368 12.43 4.66 -0.26
CA LEU A 368 11.90 4.76 1.10
C LEU A 368 12.32 6.08 1.81
N ARG A 369 12.89 7.06 1.12
CA ARG A 369 13.35 8.32 1.73
C ARG A 369 12.27 9.09 2.49
N ARG A 370 11.00 8.89 2.16
CA ARG A 370 9.84 9.54 2.79
C ARG A 370 9.06 8.61 3.71
N VAL A 371 9.52 7.38 3.90
CA VAL A 371 8.98 6.45 4.88
C VAL A 371 9.53 6.83 6.25
N ARG A 372 8.63 7.04 7.22
CA ARG A 372 8.99 7.43 8.59
C ARG A 372 9.20 6.21 9.47
N ASN A 373 8.23 5.30 9.43
CA ASN A 373 8.27 4.04 10.17
C ASN A 373 7.88 2.89 9.25
N ILE A 374 8.41 1.71 9.53
CA ILE A 374 8.02 0.46 8.87
C ILE A 374 7.80 -0.60 9.94
N HIS A 375 6.61 -1.19 9.94
CA HIS A 375 6.22 -2.22 10.92
C HIS A 375 6.73 -3.60 10.51
N GLU A 376 6.86 -4.51 11.46
CA GLU A 376 7.33 -5.88 11.19
C GLU A 376 6.46 -6.61 10.16
N SER A 377 5.13 -6.45 10.24
CA SER A 377 4.19 -7.00 9.27
C SER A 377 4.43 -6.48 7.84
N ALA A 378 4.78 -5.19 7.70
CA ALA A 378 5.13 -4.59 6.41
C ALA A 378 6.46 -5.16 5.88
N ILE A 379 7.48 -5.31 6.75
CA ILE A 379 8.76 -5.90 6.37
C ILE A 379 8.56 -7.34 5.88
N ALA A 380 7.79 -8.15 6.62
CA ALA A 380 7.49 -9.53 6.25
C ALA A 380 6.79 -9.63 4.89
N LEU A 381 5.80 -8.74 4.63
CA LEU A 381 5.06 -8.72 3.39
C LEU A 381 5.93 -8.28 2.20
N LEU A 382 6.71 -7.21 2.36
CA LEU A 382 7.63 -6.72 1.33
C LEU A 382 8.76 -7.71 1.04
N ALA A 383 9.23 -8.47 2.04
CA ALA A 383 10.22 -9.54 1.84
C ALA A 383 9.73 -10.61 0.85
N GLY A 384 8.41 -10.85 0.77
CA GLY A 384 7.80 -11.71 -0.26
C GLY A 384 7.95 -11.21 -1.70
N LEU A 385 8.45 -9.97 -1.89
CA LEU A 385 8.77 -9.39 -3.20
C LEU A 385 10.27 -9.43 -3.54
N ALA A 386 11.10 -10.13 -2.76
CA ALA A 386 12.57 -10.08 -2.91
C ALA A 386 13.04 -10.37 -4.34
N ASP A 387 12.40 -11.30 -5.05
CA ASP A 387 12.74 -11.65 -6.44
C ASP A 387 12.28 -10.60 -7.48
N ARG A 388 11.41 -9.68 -7.08
CA ARG A 388 10.86 -8.63 -7.96
C ARG A 388 11.56 -7.29 -7.79
N ILE A 389 12.16 -7.04 -6.62
CA ILE A 389 12.81 -5.77 -6.31
C ILE A 389 14.29 -5.87 -6.67
N SER A 390 14.74 -5.01 -7.57
CA SER A 390 16.13 -4.96 -8.03
C SER A 390 17.00 -4.08 -7.14
N ALA A 391 16.45 -2.99 -6.62
CA ALA A 391 17.17 -2.04 -5.78
C ALA A 391 16.29 -1.37 -4.74
N LEU A 392 16.89 -0.94 -3.64
CA LEU A 392 16.28 -0.16 -2.56
C LEU A 392 17.02 1.16 -2.43
N SER A 393 16.30 2.26 -2.25
CA SER A 393 16.86 3.57 -1.94
C SER A 393 16.47 4.00 -0.54
N ALA A 394 17.45 4.42 0.26
CA ALA A 394 17.28 4.88 1.65
C ALA A 394 16.48 3.91 2.53
N ALA A 395 16.66 2.61 2.33
CA ALA A 395 15.93 1.58 3.05
C ALA A 395 16.40 1.44 4.51
N PRO A 396 15.48 1.25 5.47
CA PRO A 396 15.83 0.87 6.82
C PRO A 396 16.66 -0.43 6.83
N ARG A 397 17.58 -0.56 7.79
CA ARG A 397 18.50 -1.71 7.89
C ARG A 397 17.76 -3.03 8.01
N GLU A 398 16.63 -3.03 8.69
CA GLU A 398 15.78 -4.20 8.92
C GLU A 398 15.24 -4.74 7.59
N LEU A 399 14.69 -3.86 6.75
CA LEU A 399 14.20 -4.24 5.42
C LEU A 399 15.35 -4.65 4.49
N ALA A 400 16.45 -3.89 4.48
CA ALA A 400 17.61 -4.18 3.63
C ALA A 400 18.25 -5.56 3.93
N ARG A 401 18.13 -6.07 5.17
CA ARG A 401 18.65 -7.40 5.55
C ARG A 401 17.83 -8.57 5.00
N VAL A 402 16.51 -8.38 4.86
CA VAL A 402 15.60 -9.46 4.41
C VAL A 402 15.37 -9.43 2.90
N MET A 403 15.71 -8.30 2.24
CA MET A 403 15.60 -8.15 0.79
C MET A 403 16.91 -8.53 0.10
N SER A 404 16.84 -9.30 -0.97
CA SER A 404 18.00 -9.61 -1.83
C SER A 404 18.37 -8.47 -2.78
N ALA A 405 17.69 -7.34 -2.68
CA ALA A 405 17.83 -6.17 -3.54
C ALA A 405 19.10 -5.36 -3.18
N GLN A 406 19.70 -4.72 -4.17
CA GLN A 406 20.87 -3.86 -3.96
C GLN A 406 20.49 -2.58 -3.21
N PRO A 407 21.08 -2.29 -2.01
CA PRO A 407 20.78 -1.07 -1.28
C PRO A 407 21.60 0.12 -1.78
N PHE A 408 20.98 1.31 -1.77
CA PHE A 408 21.60 2.59 -2.09
C PHE A 408 21.13 3.66 -1.10
N ASP A 409 21.97 4.64 -0.82
CA ASP A 409 21.62 5.78 0.04
C ASP A 409 20.70 6.78 -0.66
N GLU A 410 20.83 6.89 -2.00
CA GLU A 410 20.08 7.83 -2.83
C GLU A 410 19.36 7.14 -3.99
N LEU A 411 18.16 7.62 -4.32
CA LEU A 411 17.38 7.15 -5.46
C LEU A 411 18.18 7.26 -6.78
N ASP A 412 18.93 8.34 -6.96
CA ASP A 412 19.70 8.59 -8.16
C ASP A 412 20.74 7.48 -8.44
N ARG A 413 21.38 6.93 -7.40
CA ARG A 413 22.28 5.78 -7.53
C ARG A 413 21.54 4.49 -7.85
N ALA A 414 20.34 4.32 -7.30
CA ALA A 414 19.52 3.17 -7.64
C ALA A 414 19.04 3.22 -9.10
N LEU A 415 18.69 4.41 -9.61
CA LEU A 415 18.35 4.59 -11.02
C LEU A 415 19.55 4.32 -11.93
N GLU A 416 20.74 4.84 -11.60
CA GLU A 416 21.99 4.57 -12.31
C GLU A 416 22.27 3.05 -12.42
N PHE A 417 22.10 2.31 -11.33
CA PHE A 417 22.22 0.86 -11.30
C PHE A 417 21.22 0.16 -12.23
N LEU A 418 19.97 0.62 -12.28
CA LEU A 418 18.97 0.06 -13.21
C LEU A 418 19.29 0.39 -14.67
N GLU A 419 19.78 1.59 -14.95
CA GLU A 419 20.23 1.97 -16.28
C GLU A 419 21.36 1.03 -16.76
N ASP A 420 22.36 0.76 -15.90
CA ASP A 420 23.44 -0.16 -16.20
C ASP A 420 22.92 -1.58 -16.50
N ARG A 421 21.98 -2.06 -15.71
CA ARG A 421 21.37 -3.37 -15.94
C ARG A 421 20.51 -3.43 -17.21
N LEU A 422 19.80 -2.35 -17.50
CA LEU A 422 18.93 -2.27 -18.69
C LEU A 422 19.75 -2.24 -19.98
N THR A 423 20.87 -1.54 -19.98
CA THR A 423 21.70 -1.35 -21.17
C THR A 423 22.81 -2.38 -21.30
N GLY A 424 23.09 -3.15 -20.24
CA GLY A 424 24.24 -4.03 -20.15
C GLY A 424 25.57 -3.26 -20.00
N ASP A 425 25.50 -1.95 -19.78
CA ASP A 425 26.66 -1.05 -19.61
C ASP A 425 27.18 -1.13 -18.17
N THR A 426 27.69 -2.32 -17.80
CA THR A 426 28.33 -2.58 -16.50
C THR A 426 29.85 -2.30 -16.56
N ALA A 427 30.35 -1.89 -17.72
CA ALA A 427 31.75 -1.65 -17.90
C ALA A 427 32.24 -0.42 -17.13
N ALA A 428 33.39 -0.55 -16.47
CA ALA A 428 34.16 0.62 -16.07
C ALA A 428 34.31 1.54 -17.30
N PRO A 429 34.19 2.87 -17.16
CA PRO A 429 34.28 3.77 -18.30
C PRO A 429 35.56 3.47 -19.07
N ALA A 430 35.40 3.15 -20.36
CA ALA A 430 36.52 2.84 -21.22
C ALA A 430 37.50 4.02 -21.24
N LEU A 431 38.79 3.74 -21.22
CA LEU A 431 39.79 4.77 -21.40
C LEU A 431 39.54 5.49 -22.74
N VAL A 432 39.32 6.80 -22.69
CA VAL A 432 39.18 7.65 -23.87
C VAL A 432 40.52 8.28 -24.14
N ARG A 433 41.11 7.96 -25.30
CA ARG A 433 42.37 8.64 -25.71
C ARG A 433 42.11 10.13 -25.88
N LEU A 434 43.06 10.96 -25.53
CA LEU A 434 42.92 12.42 -25.64
C LEU A 434 42.46 12.86 -27.03
N ALA A 435 43.03 12.27 -28.09
CA ALA A 435 42.65 12.57 -29.48
C ALA A 435 41.18 12.27 -29.82
N ASP A 436 40.55 11.33 -29.11
CA ASP A 436 39.16 10.91 -29.30
C ASP A 436 38.18 11.68 -28.37
N HIS A 437 38.70 12.59 -27.53
CA HIS A 437 37.90 13.32 -26.58
C HIS A 437 36.90 14.25 -27.29
N PRO A 438 35.57 14.24 -26.97
CA PRO A 438 34.56 15.00 -27.69
C PRO A 438 34.83 16.50 -27.81
N VAL A 439 35.45 17.13 -26.80
CA VAL A 439 35.79 18.56 -26.86
C VAL A 439 36.82 18.86 -27.95
N LEU A 440 37.61 17.87 -28.37
CA LEU A 440 38.63 17.98 -29.41
C LEU A 440 38.14 17.57 -30.81
N ARG A 441 36.84 17.34 -30.98
CA ARG A 441 36.26 16.96 -32.29
C ARG A 441 36.52 18.02 -33.34
N GLY A 442 37.08 17.59 -34.48
CA GLY A 442 37.36 18.46 -35.62
C GLY A 442 38.64 19.25 -35.53
N ILE A 443 39.51 18.96 -34.55
CA ILE A 443 40.88 19.50 -34.44
C ILE A 443 41.81 18.71 -35.33
N SER A 444 42.74 19.40 -36.03
CA SER A 444 43.76 18.76 -36.87
C SER A 444 44.85 18.07 -36.02
N ALA A 445 45.63 17.18 -36.64
CA ALA A 445 46.75 16.52 -35.92
C ALA A 445 47.83 17.52 -35.47
N ASP A 446 48.07 18.57 -36.26
CA ASP A 446 49.04 19.62 -35.91
C ASP A 446 48.53 20.47 -34.74
N ASP A 447 47.26 20.87 -34.76
CA ASP A 447 46.64 21.59 -33.67
C ASP A 447 46.53 20.78 -32.38
N LEU A 448 46.32 19.47 -32.49
CA LEU A 448 46.34 18.55 -31.36
C LEU A 448 47.70 18.50 -30.69
N ALA A 449 48.80 18.40 -31.50
CA ALA A 449 50.15 18.43 -30.98
C ALA A 449 50.52 19.77 -30.28
N LEU A 450 49.98 20.90 -30.80
CA LEU A 450 50.09 22.20 -30.14
C LEU A 450 49.37 22.20 -28.79
N LEU A 451 48.13 21.67 -28.76
CA LEU A 451 47.31 21.62 -27.56
C LEU A 451 47.90 20.67 -26.50
N GLU A 452 48.47 19.52 -26.91
CA GLU A 452 49.14 18.58 -26.01
C GLU A 452 50.30 19.24 -25.25
N GLY A 453 51.00 20.19 -25.87
CA GLY A 453 52.04 21.00 -25.22
C GLY A 453 51.53 21.98 -24.16
N LEU A 454 50.22 22.26 -24.14
CA LEU A 454 49.58 23.17 -23.18
C LEU A 454 48.80 22.42 -22.09
N LEU A 455 48.62 21.10 -22.23
CA LEU A 455 47.90 20.27 -21.31
C LEU A 455 48.80 19.68 -20.23
N GLU A 456 48.31 19.70 -18.99
CA GLU A 456 48.95 19.02 -17.86
C GLU A 456 48.21 17.71 -17.54
N HIS A 457 48.96 16.61 -17.48
CA HIS A 457 48.39 15.33 -17.09
C HIS A 457 48.20 15.25 -15.57
N ARG A 458 47.02 14.85 -15.12
CA ARG A 458 46.63 14.81 -13.70
C ARG A 458 46.07 13.44 -13.34
N PHE A 459 46.36 12.99 -12.11
CA PHE A 459 45.85 11.79 -11.50
C PHE A 459 45.23 12.13 -10.16
N PHE A 460 44.06 11.50 -9.88
CA PHE A 460 43.36 11.62 -8.62
C PHE A 460 42.99 10.24 -8.09
N ALA A 461 43.26 9.97 -6.81
CA ALA A 461 42.82 8.74 -6.16
C ALA A 461 41.33 8.81 -5.87
N ALA A 462 40.68 7.64 -5.70
CA ALA A 462 39.29 7.59 -5.26
C ALA A 462 39.11 8.36 -3.94
N GLY A 463 38.19 9.30 -3.94
CA GLY A 463 37.90 10.17 -2.80
C GLY A 463 38.55 11.56 -2.87
N ASP A 464 39.50 11.80 -3.78
CA ASP A 464 40.13 13.10 -3.95
C ASP A 464 39.16 14.09 -4.61
N TYR A 465 39.40 15.37 -4.31
CA TYR A 465 38.68 16.46 -4.97
C TYR A 465 39.47 16.95 -6.17
N LEU A 466 38.82 16.94 -7.33
CA LEU A 466 39.35 17.56 -8.54
C LEU A 466 39.20 19.07 -8.50
N LEU A 467 38.07 19.54 -7.99
CA LEU A 467 37.69 20.94 -7.92
C LEU A 467 36.83 21.17 -6.65
N ARG A 468 36.93 22.36 -6.06
CA ARG A 468 36.14 22.77 -4.90
C ARG A 468 35.22 23.94 -5.24
N ALA A 469 34.02 23.94 -4.63
CA ALA A 469 33.11 25.07 -4.68
C ALA A 469 33.76 26.35 -4.12
N GLY A 470 33.50 27.49 -4.75
CA GLY A 470 34.05 28.77 -4.36
C GLY A 470 35.47 29.09 -4.85
N GLU A 471 36.21 28.09 -5.39
CA GLU A 471 37.51 28.32 -5.99
C GLU A 471 37.40 29.19 -7.25
N ALA A 472 38.45 29.97 -7.51
CA ALA A 472 38.55 30.74 -8.74
C ALA A 472 38.76 29.81 -9.96
N VAL A 473 38.38 30.27 -11.15
CA VAL A 473 38.59 29.55 -12.40
C VAL A 473 40.11 29.38 -12.63
N GLY A 474 40.59 28.16 -12.63
CA GLY A 474 41.98 27.84 -12.88
C GLY A 474 42.22 27.04 -14.15
N GLU A 475 41.35 26.09 -14.41
CA GLU A 475 41.55 25.10 -15.48
C GLU A 475 40.27 24.43 -15.91
N LEU A 476 40.28 23.85 -17.13
CA LEU A 476 39.30 22.92 -17.68
C LEU A 476 39.89 21.51 -17.61
N LEU A 477 39.20 20.57 -17.00
CA LEU A 477 39.63 19.17 -16.93
C LEU A 477 38.92 18.33 -18.01
N LEU A 478 39.70 17.57 -18.79
CA LEU A 478 39.25 16.61 -19.78
C LEU A 478 39.45 15.21 -19.18
N ILE A 479 38.39 14.53 -18.81
CA ILE A 479 38.44 13.22 -18.17
C ILE A 479 38.76 12.17 -19.25
N THR A 480 39.84 11.41 -19.06
CA THR A 480 40.22 10.31 -19.95
C THR A 480 39.96 8.94 -19.33
N SER A 481 39.86 8.85 -18.00
CA SER A 481 39.52 7.63 -17.28
C SER A 481 38.90 7.95 -15.94
N GLY A 482 38.07 7.03 -15.42
CA GLY A 482 37.45 7.12 -14.09
C GLY A 482 36.07 7.75 -14.07
N VAL A 483 35.55 7.88 -12.85
CA VAL A 483 34.21 8.40 -12.54
C VAL A 483 34.34 9.53 -11.53
N VAL A 484 33.64 10.63 -11.79
CA VAL A 484 33.62 11.84 -10.94
C VAL A 484 32.17 12.21 -10.59
N SER A 485 31.88 12.40 -9.32
CA SER A 485 30.62 12.98 -8.86
C SER A 485 30.75 14.49 -8.69
N GLU A 486 29.85 15.24 -9.33
CA GLU A 486 29.69 16.67 -9.10
C GLU A 486 28.58 16.89 -8.09
N THR A 487 28.85 17.64 -7.02
CA THR A 487 27.93 17.88 -5.91
C THR A 487 27.80 19.38 -5.61
N VAL A 488 26.62 19.77 -5.09
CA VAL A 488 26.34 21.13 -4.66
C VAL A 488 25.79 21.09 -3.24
N GLU A 489 26.27 21.97 -2.39
CA GLU A 489 25.70 22.19 -1.06
C GLU A 489 24.49 23.12 -1.17
N LEU A 490 23.36 22.66 -0.63
CA LEU A 490 22.11 23.42 -0.58
C LEU A 490 22.12 24.40 0.61
N ALA A 491 21.23 25.39 0.58
CA ALA A 491 21.05 26.33 1.69
C ALA A 491 20.68 25.66 3.03
N SER A 492 20.18 24.42 3.00
CA SER A 492 19.93 23.58 4.18
C SER A 492 21.19 22.95 4.77
N GLY A 493 22.35 23.02 4.11
CA GLY A 493 23.57 22.30 4.45
C GLY A 493 23.65 20.89 3.87
N ASP A 494 22.61 20.41 3.19
CA ASP A 494 22.61 19.11 2.53
C ASP A 494 23.46 19.14 1.26
N VAL A 495 24.31 18.14 1.08
CA VAL A 495 25.07 17.95 -0.16
C VAL A 495 24.24 17.12 -1.14
N ARG A 496 24.08 17.62 -2.36
CA ARG A 496 23.31 16.96 -3.42
C ARG A 496 24.19 16.69 -4.65
N ARG A 497 24.17 15.47 -5.14
CA ARG A 497 24.80 15.13 -6.43
C ARG A 497 23.99 15.74 -7.57
N VAL A 498 24.67 16.45 -8.46
CA VAL A 498 24.07 17.11 -9.64
C VAL A 498 24.46 16.45 -10.94
N ALA A 499 25.64 15.78 -10.99
CA ALA A 499 26.06 14.99 -12.14
C ALA A 499 27.01 13.86 -11.73
N THR A 500 27.05 12.79 -12.55
CA THR A 500 28.15 11.82 -12.60
C THR A 500 28.79 11.91 -13.97
N LEU A 501 30.08 12.18 -13.98
CA LEU A 501 30.88 12.40 -15.16
C LEU A 501 31.87 11.25 -15.34
N THR A 502 32.12 10.85 -16.59
CA THR A 502 32.99 9.73 -16.93
C THR A 502 33.99 10.13 -18.02
N ALA A 503 34.84 9.20 -18.45
CA ALA A 503 35.78 9.40 -19.54
C ALA A 503 35.08 9.99 -20.79
N GLY A 504 35.73 10.97 -21.44
CA GLY A 504 35.20 11.74 -22.55
C GLY A 504 34.40 12.98 -22.15
N MET A 505 34.27 13.26 -20.85
CA MET A 505 33.56 14.44 -20.35
C MET A 505 34.52 15.50 -19.81
N THR A 506 34.00 16.73 -19.70
CA THR A 506 34.74 17.89 -19.15
C THR A 506 34.19 18.33 -17.82
N ILE A 507 35.07 18.93 -16.99
CA ILE A 507 34.69 19.61 -15.73
C ILE A 507 35.33 20.99 -15.71
N GLY A 508 34.55 21.98 -15.20
CA GLY A 508 35.03 23.33 -15.01
C GLY A 508 34.74 24.29 -16.16
N GLU A 509 34.10 23.82 -17.23
CA GLU A 509 33.75 24.61 -18.41
C GLU A 509 32.77 25.76 -18.10
N LEU A 510 31.84 25.59 -17.15
CA LEU A 510 30.86 26.61 -16.83
C LEU A 510 31.56 27.84 -16.21
N ALA A 511 32.40 27.63 -15.21
CA ALA A 511 33.15 28.68 -14.56
C ALA A 511 34.11 29.37 -15.57
N LEU A 512 34.74 28.57 -16.44
CA LEU A 512 35.62 29.09 -17.48
C LEU A 512 34.89 30.00 -18.48
N LEU A 513 33.68 29.67 -18.90
CA LEU A 513 32.88 30.43 -19.85
C LEU A 513 32.24 31.68 -19.22
N THR A 514 31.88 31.62 -17.94
CA THR A 514 31.19 32.70 -17.23
C THR A 514 32.11 33.63 -16.48
N GLY A 515 33.36 33.24 -16.21
CA GLY A 515 34.32 33.97 -15.39
C GLY A 515 33.94 34.05 -13.88
N GLY A 516 32.95 33.27 -13.46
CA GLY A 516 32.48 33.20 -12.07
C GLY A 516 33.21 32.11 -11.25
N PRO A 517 33.04 32.10 -9.93
CA PRO A 517 33.59 31.03 -9.08
C PRO A 517 32.93 29.67 -9.39
N ARG A 518 33.57 28.60 -9.00
CA ARG A 518 33.03 27.23 -9.12
C ARG A 518 31.80 27.07 -8.24
N ILE A 519 30.73 26.50 -8.80
CA ILE A 519 29.42 26.40 -8.13
C ILE A 519 29.35 25.15 -7.25
N GLY A 520 30.07 24.07 -7.60
CA GLY A 520 30.03 22.78 -6.92
C GLY A 520 31.40 22.15 -6.73
N ASP A 521 31.44 21.11 -5.91
CA ASP A 521 32.58 20.24 -5.74
C ASP A 521 32.57 19.15 -6.80
N ALA A 522 33.74 18.79 -7.31
CA ALA A 522 33.95 17.60 -8.14
C ALA A 522 34.88 16.63 -7.42
N ARG A 523 34.41 15.42 -7.12
CA ARG A 523 35.11 14.38 -6.36
C ARG A 523 35.25 13.10 -7.16
N ALA A 524 36.41 12.49 -7.11
CA ALA A 524 36.69 11.20 -7.73
C ALA A 524 35.95 10.07 -7.00
N ASP A 525 35.08 9.34 -7.69
CA ASP A 525 34.42 8.13 -7.18
C ASP A 525 35.34 6.89 -7.36
N THR A 526 36.18 6.89 -8.39
CA THR A 526 37.22 5.89 -8.68
C THR A 526 38.56 6.59 -8.88
N GLU A 527 39.61 5.86 -9.21
CA GLU A 527 40.84 6.49 -9.75
C GLU A 527 40.47 7.23 -11.04
N VAL A 528 40.91 8.49 -11.16
CA VAL A 528 40.63 9.39 -12.29
C VAL A 528 41.90 9.85 -12.94
N GLU A 529 41.94 9.71 -14.27
CA GLU A 529 42.98 10.29 -15.12
C GLU A 529 42.37 11.36 -16.01
N CYS A 530 43.00 12.53 -16.07
CA CYS A 530 42.49 13.63 -16.88
C CYS A 530 43.65 14.52 -17.38
N HIS A 531 43.32 15.38 -18.35
CA HIS A 531 44.21 16.44 -18.84
C HIS A 531 43.63 17.79 -18.44
N ALA A 532 44.43 18.62 -17.79
CA ALA A 532 44.05 19.97 -17.36
C ALA A 532 44.52 20.98 -18.41
N LEU A 533 43.62 21.79 -18.93
CA LEU A 533 43.91 22.96 -19.77
C LEU A 533 43.80 24.23 -18.90
N PRO A 534 44.93 24.89 -18.57
CA PRO A 534 44.88 26.14 -17.80
C PRO A 534 44.07 27.21 -18.51
N ALA A 535 43.31 28.00 -17.74
CA ALA A 535 42.45 29.06 -18.27
C ALA A 535 43.26 30.11 -19.06
N ASP A 536 44.46 30.44 -18.57
CA ASP A 536 45.36 31.36 -19.25
C ASP A 536 45.90 30.82 -20.58
N ALA A 537 46.15 29.51 -20.65
CA ALA A 537 46.55 28.84 -21.89
C ALA A 537 45.44 28.90 -22.94
N LEU A 538 44.16 28.63 -22.52
CA LEU A 538 43.02 28.75 -23.41
C LEU A 538 42.79 30.24 -23.84
N ALA A 539 42.99 31.20 -22.95
CA ALA A 539 42.90 32.61 -23.29
C ALA A 539 43.98 32.99 -24.31
N GLY A 540 45.22 32.53 -24.11
CA GLY A 540 46.35 32.80 -25.00
C GLY A 540 46.26 32.14 -26.38
N LEU A 541 45.44 31.12 -26.57
CA LEU A 541 45.28 30.46 -27.87
C LEU A 541 44.80 31.39 -28.97
N HIS A 542 44.16 32.53 -28.67
CA HIS A 542 43.74 33.47 -29.71
C HIS A 542 44.91 34.15 -30.42
N GLU A 543 46.06 34.26 -29.75
CA GLU A 543 47.30 34.81 -30.31
C GLU A 543 48.10 33.75 -31.05
N LEU A 544 48.00 32.47 -30.63
CA LEU A 544 48.71 31.33 -31.21
C LEU A 544 47.95 30.75 -32.40
N ASP A 545 46.67 30.43 -32.23
CA ASP A 545 45.76 29.88 -33.23
C ASP A 545 44.30 30.20 -32.91
N ALA A 546 43.76 31.25 -33.52
CA ALA A 546 42.39 31.68 -33.35
C ALA A 546 41.35 30.67 -33.85
N HIS A 547 41.69 29.83 -34.84
CA HIS A 547 40.84 28.80 -35.40
C HIS A 547 40.67 27.65 -34.42
N LEU A 548 41.76 27.14 -33.85
CA LEU A 548 41.74 26.12 -32.82
C LEU A 548 40.92 26.54 -31.62
N ARG A 549 41.12 27.77 -31.14
CA ARG A 549 40.32 28.34 -30.04
C ARG A 549 38.81 28.37 -30.37
N ALA A 550 38.44 28.75 -31.60
CA ALA A 550 37.04 28.81 -32.02
C ALA A 550 36.41 27.42 -32.06
N ILE A 551 37.12 26.37 -32.49
CA ILE A 551 36.67 24.97 -32.46
C ILE A 551 36.44 24.52 -31.02
N LEU A 552 37.39 24.75 -30.11
CA LEU A 552 37.29 24.37 -28.71
C LEU A 552 36.08 25.04 -28.02
N LEU A 553 35.94 26.37 -28.18
CA LEU A 553 34.82 27.09 -27.59
C LEU A 553 33.46 26.67 -28.15
N ARG A 554 33.35 26.38 -29.45
CA ARG A 554 32.15 25.83 -30.07
C ARG A 554 31.79 24.48 -29.45
N ASN A 555 32.75 23.55 -29.35
CA ASN A 555 32.53 22.22 -28.81
C ASN A 555 32.14 22.29 -27.32
N LEU A 556 32.77 23.18 -26.54
CA LEU A 556 32.37 23.44 -25.13
C LEU A 556 30.95 23.99 -25.02
N LEU A 557 30.56 24.93 -25.89
CA LEU A 557 29.19 25.46 -25.90
C LEU A 557 28.15 24.38 -26.24
N GLU A 558 28.47 23.47 -27.19
CA GLU A 558 27.59 22.34 -27.52
C GLU A 558 27.41 21.42 -26.30
N ILE A 559 28.47 21.11 -25.56
CA ILE A 559 28.44 20.30 -24.33
C ILE A 559 27.57 20.97 -23.26
N VAL A 560 27.78 22.27 -22.99
CA VAL A 560 27.03 23.02 -21.96
C VAL A 560 25.56 23.14 -22.36
N ALA A 561 25.25 23.39 -23.63
CA ALA A 561 23.88 23.46 -24.13
C ALA A 561 23.14 22.13 -23.95
N ALA A 562 23.79 21.00 -24.29
CA ALA A 562 23.23 19.68 -24.10
C ALA A 562 22.95 19.37 -22.62
N ARG A 563 23.88 19.71 -21.70
CA ARG A 563 23.69 19.57 -20.26
C ARG A 563 22.52 20.43 -19.74
N SER A 564 22.44 21.69 -20.17
CA SER A 564 21.37 22.60 -19.77
C SER A 564 19.98 22.13 -20.24
N ALA A 565 19.89 21.61 -21.47
CA ALA A 565 18.65 21.07 -22.00
C ALA A 565 18.14 19.87 -21.16
N ARG A 566 19.06 18.97 -20.75
CA ARG A 566 18.73 17.83 -19.91
C ARG A 566 18.26 18.26 -18.51
N THR A 567 18.98 19.18 -17.86
CA THR A 567 18.58 19.70 -16.54
C THR A 567 17.19 20.32 -16.56
N ARG A 568 16.79 20.98 -17.67
CA ARG A 568 15.43 21.53 -17.82
C ARG A 568 14.38 20.43 -17.95
N GLN A 569 14.69 19.35 -18.68
CA GLN A 569 13.79 18.22 -18.83
C GLN A 569 13.58 17.51 -17.47
N ASP A 570 14.64 17.32 -16.69
CA ASP A 570 14.56 16.73 -15.34
C ASP A 570 13.71 17.60 -14.40
N LEU A 571 13.83 18.94 -14.48
CA LEU A 571 13.03 19.86 -13.68
C LEU A 571 11.55 19.82 -14.02
N THR A 572 11.17 19.71 -15.30
CA THR A 572 9.76 19.61 -15.71
C THR A 572 9.14 18.30 -15.19
N THR A 573 9.87 17.20 -15.23
CA THR A 573 9.41 15.90 -14.72
C THR A 573 9.27 15.86 -13.18
N LEU A 574 9.98 16.74 -12.45
CA LEU A 574 9.92 16.82 -10.98
C LEU A 574 8.78 17.71 -10.47
N VAL A 575 8.23 18.59 -11.31
CA VAL A 575 7.18 19.56 -10.93
C VAL A 575 5.77 18.99 -11.15
N ASP A 576 5.59 18.07 -12.09
CA ASP A 576 4.35 17.32 -12.30
C ASP A 576 4.27 16.09 -11.35
#